data_ab34a854cc1beb025b071eab8e834f38
#
_entry.id   ab34a854cc1beb025b071eab8e834f38
#
_cell.length_a   1.000
_cell.length_b   1.000
_cell.length_c   1.000
_cell.angle_alpha   90.00
_cell.angle_beta   90.00
_cell.angle_gamma   90.00
#
_symmetry.space_group_name_H-M   'P 1'
#
loop_
_entity.id
_entity.type
_entity.pdbx_description
1 polymer ?
#
loop_
_entity_poly.entity_id
_entity_poly.type
_entity_poly.pdbx_seq_one_letter_code
_entity_poly.pdbx_strand_id
1 'polypeptide(L)'
;MGSNPKLPLTVEDKGKLRKAKVKLGDIHTLSTNQIAEILEMSLDEAKKIKALAEFQRVPSIGYELAEKLVNHLHIFSLQELQEKDGATLFNELEKKMGVWTDSCVEDQIRCVIHFANNPKSNKQWFEFTQERKKYREVYGYPDDRPETAWYE
;
A
#
# COMPACT_ATOMS: atom_id res chain seq x y z
N MET A 1 -4.82 1.53 -18.51
CA MET A 1 -6.04 1.79 -17.77
C MET A 1 -6.10 0.95 -16.51
N GLY A 2 -6.21 1.56 -15.37
CA GLY A 2 -6.27 0.83 -14.11
C GLY A 2 -7.68 0.33 -13.80
N SER A 3 -7.76 -0.78 -13.08
CA SER A 3 -9.01 -1.24 -12.51
C SER A 3 -9.36 -0.35 -11.31
N ASN A 4 -10.61 -0.39 -10.87
CA ASN A 4 -11.01 0.33 -9.66
C ASN A 4 -10.30 -0.24 -8.45
N PRO A 5 -9.88 0.60 -7.50
CA PRO A 5 -9.28 0.09 -6.27
C PRO A 5 -10.32 -0.65 -5.44
N LYS A 6 -9.85 -1.65 -4.69
CA LYS A 6 -10.68 -2.30 -3.68
C LYS A 6 -10.61 -1.45 -2.41
N LEU A 7 -11.79 -1.08 -1.90
CA LEU A 7 -11.87 -0.25 -0.70
C LEU A 7 -12.90 -0.84 0.25
N PRO A 8 -12.71 -0.69 1.56
CA PRO A 8 -13.64 -1.23 2.55
C PRO A 8 -14.88 -0.33 2.68
N LEU A 9 -15.64 -0.24 1.59
CA LEU A 9 -16.83 0.60 1.50
C LEU A 9 -18.09 -0.25 1.45
N THR A 10 -19.12 0.21 2.12
CA THR A 10 -20.43 -0.44 2.11
C THR A 10 -21.18 -0.05 0.84
N VAL A 11 -22.31 -0.74 0.59
CA VAL A 11 -23.21 -0.38 -0.52
C VAL A 11 -23.72 1.05 -0.33
N GLU A 12 -24.00 1.43 0.92
CA GLU A 12 -24.42 2.79 1.25
C GLU A 12 -23.35 3.82 0.90
N ASP A 13 -22.10 3.53 1.27
CA ASP A 13 -20.97 4.40 0.93
C ASP A 13 -20.84 4.59 -0.58
N LYS A 14 -20.95 3.52 -1.32
CA LYS A 14 -20.88 3.59 -2.79
C LYS A 14 -22.03 4.42 -3.37
N GLY A 15 -23.21 4.35 -2.74
CA GLY A 15 -24.33 5.19 -3.10
C GLY A 15 -24.06 6.68 -2.89
N LYS A 16 -23.39 7.01 -1.78
CA LYS A 16 -22.97 8.40 -1.49
C LYS A 16 -22.00 8.92 -2.54
N LEU A 17 -21.06 8.09 -2.96
CA LEU A 17 -20.12 8.45 -4.03
C LEU A 17 -20.85 8.71 -5.34
N ARG A 18 -21.81 7.86 -5.70
CA ARG A 18 -22.60 8.06 -6.92
C ARG A 18 -23.38 9.37 -6.90
N LYS A 19 -23.99 9.69 -5.76
CA LYS A 19 -24.68 10.98 -5.60
C LYS A 19 -23.75 12.15 -5.78
N ALA A 20 -22.52 12.04 -5.30
CA ALA A 20 -21.52 13.08 -5.44
C ALA A 20 -20.83 13.04 -6.81
N LYS A 21 -21.20 12.09 -7.68
CA LYS A 21 -20.60 11.90 -9.02
C LYS A 21 -19.11 11.63 -8.95
N VAL A 22 -18.68 10.85 -7.95
CA VAL A 22 -17.29 10.45 -7.75
C VAL A 22 -17.15 8.96 -8.09
N LYS A 23 -16.21 8.64 -8.97
CA LYS A 23 -15.88 7.26 -9.31
C LYS A 23 -14.85 6.73 -8.32
N LEU A 24 -14.86 5.40 -8.07
CA LEU A 24 -13.87 4.78 -7.18
C LEU A 24 -12.44 5.10 -7.61
N GLY A 25 -12.17 5.09 -8.92
CA GLY A 25 -10.85 5.39 -9.45
C GLY A 25 -10.39 6.83 -9.25
N ASP A 26 -11.27 7.72 -8.86
CA ASP A 26 -10.97 9.15 -8.67
C ASP A 26 -10.87 9.54 -7.20
N ILE A 27 -11.12 8.61 -6.26
CA ILE A 27 -11.08 8.92 -4.82
C ILE A 27 -9.72 9.48 -4.41
N HIS A 28 -8.64 8.95 -4.98
CA HIS A 28 -7.29 9.41 -4.65
C HIS A 28 -7.06 10.89 -4.98
N THR A 29 -7.88 11.48 -5.85
CA THR A 29 -7.76 12.90 -6.22
C THR A 29 -8.44 13.84 -5.23
N LEU A 30 -9.29 13.30 -4.35
CA LEU A 30 -10.01 14.10 -3.37
C LEU A 30 -9.15 14.34 -2.13
N SER A 31 -9.43 15.44 -1.44
CA SER A 31 -8.80 15.66 -0.14
C SER A 31 -9.44 14.76 0.90
N THR A 32 -8.74 14.55 2.02
CA THR A 32 -9.27 13.79 3.15
C THR A 32 -10.60 14.42 3.64
N ASN A 33 -10.65 15.76 3.71
CA ASN A 33 -11.86 16.46 4.13
C ASN A 33 -13.03 16.21 3.19
N GLN A 34 -12.79 16.20 1.88
CA GLN A 34 -13.83 15.93 0.89
C GLN A 34 -14.38 14.52 1.02
N ILE A 35 -13.49 13.54 1.21
CA ILE A 35 -13.90 12.14 1.39
C ILE A 35 -14.73 11.99 2.67
N ALA A 36 -14.27 12.58 3.77
CA ALA A 36 -14.98 12.54 5.05
C ALA A 36 -16.38 13.13 4.92
N GLU A 37 -16.51 14.25 4.22
CA GLU A 37 -17.80 14.91 4.04
C GLU A 37 -18.74 14.09 3.17
N ILE A 38 -18.26 13.58 2.03
CA ILE A 38 -19.09 12.80 1.11
C ILE A 38 -19.56 11.50 1.76
N LEU A 39 -18.65 10.78 2.43
CA LEU A 39 -18.95 9.49 3.01
C LEU A 39 -19.48 9.56 4.44
N GLU A 40 -19.55 10.76 5.01
CA GLU A 40 -20.02 10.97 6.38
C GLU A 40 -19.26 10.10 7.38
N MET A 41 -17.93 10.16 7.29
CA MET A 41 -17.03 9.40 8.17
C MET A 41 -16.01 10.31 8.81
N SER A 42 -15.28 9.77 9.80
CA SER A 42 -14.23 10.54 10.49
C SER A 42 -13.07 10.86 9.52
N LEU A 43 -12.29 11.88 9.88
CA LEU A 43 -11.09 12.24 9.13
C LEU A 43 -10.09 11.08 9.11
N ASP A 44 -9.97 10.34 10.22
CA ASP A 44 -9.06 9.20 10.31
C ASP A 44 -9.47 8.09 9.32
N GLU A 45 -10.77 7.78 9.25
CA GLU A 45 -11.27 6.79 8.29
C GLU A 45 -11.08 7.26 6.85
N ALA A 46 -11.37 8.53 6.59
CA ALA A 46 -11.19 9.10 5.25
C ALA A 46 -9.72 9.08 4.82
N LYS A 47 -8.81 9.34 5.75
CA LYS A 47 -7.37 9.29 5.50
C LYS A 47 -6.95 7.89 5.06
N LYS A 48 -7.47 6.86 5.72
CA LYS A 48 -7.18 5.47 5.36
C LYS A 48 -7.74 5.12 3.98
N ILE A 49 -8.97 5.55 3.69
CA ILE A 49 -9.58 5.29 2.38
C ILE A 49 -8.75 5.93 1.26
N LYS A 50 -8.34 7.18 1.45
CA LYS A 50 -7.51 7.88 0.48
C LYS A 50 -6.18 7.16 0.27
N ALA A 51 -5.53 6.75 1.37
CA ALA A 51 -4.24 6.04 1.29
C ALA A 51 -4.38 4.72 0.53
N LEU A 52 -5.40 3.93 0.85
CA LEU A 52 -5.65 2.67 0.16
C LEU A 52 -5.85 2.89 -1.34
N ALA A 53 -6.60 3.92 -1.71
CA ALA A 53 -6.83 4.24 -3.11
C ALA A 53 -5.54 4.68 -3.80
N GLU A 54 -4.74 5.49 -3.13
CA GLU A 54 -3.49 6.01 -3.68
C GLU A 54 -2.48 4.91 -3.96
N PHE A 55 -2.28 3.99 -3.02
CA PHE A 55 -1.32 2.89 -3.21
C PHE A 55 -1.71 1.95 -4.33
N GLN A 56 -3.00 1.76 -4.56
CA GLN A 56 -3.49 0.88 -5.62
C GLN A 56 -3.37 1.50 -7.02
N ARG A 57 -2.91 2.74 -7.12
CA ARG A 57 -2.57 3.35 -8.41
C ARG A 57 -1.27 2.77 -8.96
N VAL A 58 -0.41 2.23 -8.10
CA VAL A 58 0.86 1.66 -8.51
C VAL A 58 0.60 0.40 -9.33
N PRO A 59 1.18 0.27 -10.54
CA PRO A 59 0.95 -0.91 -11.38
C PRO A 59 1.20 -2.21 -10.60
N SER A 60 0.30 -3.18 -10.74
CA SER A 60 0.34 -4.50 -10.12
C SER A 60 0.18 -4.55 -8.60
N ILE A 61 -0.02 -3.43 -7.93
CA ILE A 61 -0.20 -3.38 -6.48
C ILE A 61 -1.68 -3.33 -6.16
N GLY A 62 -2.13 -4.30 -5.35
CA GLY A 62 -3.53 -4.43 -4.97
C GLY A 62 -3.80 -4.04 -3.53
N TYR A 63 -5.02 -4.37 -3.08
CA TYR A 63 -5.50 -4.02 -1.75
C TYR A 63 -4.67 -4.64 -0.63
N GLU A 64 -4.24 -5.89 -0.81
CA GLU A 64 -3.53 -6.61 0.26
C GLU A 64 -2.25 -5.89 0.70
N LEU A 65 -1.44 -5.42 -0.24
CA LEU A 65 -0.25 -4.66 0.12
C LEU A 65 -0.62 -3.27 0.64
N ALA A 66 -1.56 -2.60 0.01
CA ALA A 66 -2.01 -1.29 0.45
C ALA A 66 -2.48 -1.33 1.91
N GLU A 67 -3.24 -2.34 2.26
CA GLU A 67 -3.76 -2.55 3.61
C GLU A 67 -2.62 -2.74 4.62
N LYS A 68 -1.57 -3.49 4.25
CA LYS A 68 -0.40 -3.68 5.12
C LYS A 68 0.33 -2.37 5.37
N LEU A 69 0.49 -1.56 4.34
CA LEU A 69 1.15 -0.25 4.49
C LEU A 69 0.37 0.66 5.44
N VAL A 70 -0.93 0.68 5.30
CA VAL A 70 -1.80 1.56 6.10
C VAL A 70 -1.96 1.05 7.53
N ASN A 71 -2.33 -0.22 7.70
CA ASN A 71 -2.73 -0.74 8.99
C ASN A 71 -1.57 -1.18 9.88
N HIS A 72 -0.47 -1.66 9.31
CA HIS A 72 0.68 -2.11 10.08
C HIS A 72 1.79 -1.07 10.14
N LEU A 73 2.06 -0.38 9.06
CA LEU A 73 3.17 0.58 8.99
C LEU A 73 2.73 2.04 9.17
N HIS A 74 1.42 2.29 9.19
CA HIS A 74 0.86 3.63 9.35
C HIS A 74 1.42 4.62 8.32
N ILE A 75 1.53 4.16 7.07
CA ILE A 75 1.95 4.99 5.94
C ILE A 75 0.70 5.33 5.13
N PHE A 76 0.49 6.62 4.85
CA PHE A 76 -0.77 7.12 4.31
C PHE A 76 -0.62 7.84 2.96
N SER A 77 0.59 7.87 2.39
CA SER A 77 0.78 8.51 1.09
C SER A 77 2.01 7.95 0.39
N LEU A 78 2.03 8.06 -0.94
CA LEU A 78 3.22 7.73 -1.72
C LEU A 78 4.38 8.66 -1.36
N GLN A 79 4.10 9.91 -1.02
CA GLN A 79 5.14 10.86 -0.63
C GLN A 79 5.95 10.35 0.56
N GLU A 80 5.29 9.72 1.54
CA GLU A 80 5.98 9.17 2.71
C GLU A 80 6.94 8.03 2.34
N LEU A 81 6.74 7.41 1.18
CA LEU A 81 7.59 6.30 0.73
C LEU A 81 8.82 6.75 -0.04
N GLN A 82 8.91 8.03 -0.45
CA GLN A 82 9.96 8.49 -1.36
C GLN A 82 11.39 8.24 -0.89
N GLU A 83 11.63 8.33 0.41
CA GLU A 83 12.99 8.16 0.96
C GLU A 83 13.16 6.86 1.74
N LYS A 84 12.21 5.94 1.62
CA LYS A 84 12.26 4.68 2.35
C LYS A 84 13.11 3.65 1.61
N ASP A 85 13.72 2.76 2.40
CA ASP A 85 14.46 1.62 1.88
C ASP A 85 13.58 0.37 1.92
N GLY A 86 13.51 -0.34 0.79
CA GLY A 86 12.62 -1.49 0.66
C GLY A 86 12.87 -2.61 1.66
N ALA A 87 14.15 -2.97 1.84
CA ALA A 87 14.49 -4.04 2.79
C ALA A 87 14.18 -3.64 4.22
N THR A 88 14.51 -2.41 4.60
CA THR A 88 14.23 -1.90 5.96
C THR A 88 12.73 -1.86 6.22
N LEU A 89 11.96 -1.39 5.25
CA LEU A 89 10.52 -1.28 5.41
C LEU A 89 9.86 -2.67 5.50
N PHE A 90 10.35 -3.62 4.71
CA PHE A 90 9.88 -5.00 4.81
C PHE A 90 10.19 -5.59 6.19
N ASN A 91 11.40 -5.36 6.70
CA ASN A 91 11.77 -5.84 8.04
C ASN A 91 10.86 -5.26 9.10
N GLU A 92 10.53 -3.97 9.02
CA GLU A 92 9.60 -3.33 9.95
C GLU A 92 8.21 -3.93 9.85
N LEU A 93 7.75 -4.21 8.63
CA LEU A 93 6.43 -4.81 8.43
C LEU A 93 6.33 -6.15 9.13
N GLU A 94 7.32 -7.02 8.94
CA GLU A 94 7.31 -8.34 9.58
C GLU A 94 7.34 -8.22 11.11
N LYS A 95 8.10 -7.28 11.65
CA LYS A 95 8.12 -7.05 13.10
C LYS A 95 6.77 -6.58 13.62
N LYS A 96 6.12 -5.66 12.91
CA LYS A 96 4.80 -5.16 13.29
C LYS A 96 3.73 -6.25 13.22
N MET A 97 3.83 -7.14 12.24
CA MET A 97 2.90 -8.25 12.09
C MET A 97 3.20 -9.39 13.06
N GLY A 98 4.43 -9.47 13.57
CA GLY A 98 4.86 -10.56 14.43
C GLY A 98 5.06 -11.88 13.70
N VAL A 99 5.10 -11.86 12.38
CA VAL A 99 5.29 -13.04 11.54
C VAL A 99 6.16 -12.69 10.34
N TRP A 100 6.84 -13.70 9.77
CA TRP A 100 7.49 -13.48 8.49
C TRP A 100 6.49 -13.72 7.35
N THR A 101 6.66 -12.98 6.26
CA THR A 101 5.77 -13.05 5.10
C THR A 101 6.54 -13.50 3.87
N ASP A 102 5.79 -13.78 2.81
CA ASP A 102 6.39 -14.21 1.54
C ASP A 102 7.28 -13.11 0.95
N SER A 103 8.34 -13.56 0.28
CA SER A 103 9.31 -12.63 -0.32
C SER A 103 8.70 -11.70 -1.37
N CYS A 104 7.60 -12.10 -2.01
CA CYS A 104 6.93 -11.23 -2.97
C CYS A 104 6.41 -9.94 -2.32
N VAL A 105 6.14 -9.96 -1.02
CA VAL A 105 5.72 -8.76 -0.29
C VAL A 105 6.85 -7.72 -0.30
N GLU A 106 8.09 -8.16 -0.13
CA GLU A 106 9.23 -7.24 -0.23
C GLU A 106 9.37 -6.67 -1.64
N ASP A 107 9.17 -7.50 -2.65
CA ASP A 107 9.21 -7.05 -4.05
C ASP A 107 8.14 -5.99 -4.31
N GLN A 108 6.95 -6.19 -3.75
CA GLN A 108 5.86 -5.22 -3.84
C GLN A 108 6.19 -3.91 -3.14
N ILE A 109 6.82 -3.98 -1.96
CA ILE A 109 7.26 -2.79 -1.23
C ILE A 109 8.28 -2.01 -2.06
N ARG A 110 9.25 -2.71 -2.65
CA ARG A 110 10.23 -2.06 -3.52
C ARG A 110 9.57 -1.38 -4.72
N CYS A 111 8.53 -2.01 -5.25
CA CYS A 111 7.76 -1.46 -6.37
C CYS A 111 7.06 -0.15 -5.99
N VAL A 112 6.37 -0.10 -4.86
CA VAL A 112 5.68 1.13 -4.45
C VAL A 112 6.66 2.26 -4.13
N ILE A 113 7.82 1.94 -3.52
CA ILE A 113 8.84 2.95 -3.26
C ILE A 113 9.40 3.50 -4.60
N HIS A 114 9.66 2.61 -5.55
CA HIS A 114 10.12 3.03 -6.88
C HIS A 114 9.12 3.97 -7.54
N PHE A 115 7.83 3.61 -7.51
CA PHE A 115 6.77 4.44 -8.08
C PHE A 115 6.68 5.79 -7.38
N ALA A 116 6.84 5.81 -6.05
CA ALA A 116 6.80 7.05 -5.29
C ALA A 116 7.89 8.05 -5.75
N ASN A 117 9.04 7.52 -6.16
CA ASN A 117 10.16 8.33 -6.68
C ASN A 117 10.08 8.54 -8.20
N ASN A 118 9.30 7.74 -8.90
CA ASN A 118 9.18 7.76 -10.36
C ASN A 118 7.71 7.59 -10.76
N PRO A 119 6.86 8.62 -10.58
CA PRO A 119 5.41 8.46 -10.73
C PRO A 119 4.92 8.13 -12.13
N LYS A 120 5.79 8.22 -13.12
CA LYS A 120 5.47 7.82 -14.50
C LYS A 120 5.90 6.39 -14.81
N SER A 121 6.51 5.69 -13.85
CA SER A 121 6.95 4.31 -14.05
C SER A 121 5.76 3.38 -14.23
N ASN A 122 5.91 2.40 -15.11
CA ASN A 122 4.93 1.33 -15.28
C ASN A 122 5.48 -0.03 -14.83
N LYS A 123 6.58 -0.02 -14.07
CA LYS A 123 7.16 -1.26 -13.56
C LYS A 123 6.19 -1.97 -12.62
N GLN A 124 6.20 -3.31 -12.72
CA GLN A 124 5.37 -4.17 -11.89
C GLN A 124 6.22 -4.82 -10.81
N TRP A 125 5.57 -5.29 -9.73
CA TRP A 125 6.29 -5.77 -8.55
C TRP A 125 7.29 -6.90 -8.84
N PHE A 126 6.98 -7.79 -9.77
CA PHE A 126 7.86 -8.93 -10.08
C PHE A 126 9.16 -8.51 -10.78
N GLU A 127 9.23 -7.28 -11.27
CA GLU A 127 10.46 -6.75 -11.86
C GLU A 127 11.51 -6.40 -10.79
N PHE A 128 11.14 -6.44 -9.52
CA PHE A 128 12.05 -6.16 -8.40
C PHE A 128 12.58 -7.42 -7.70
N THR A 129 12.19 -8.58 -8.18
CA THR A 129 12.58 -9.86 -7.58
C THR A 129 14.08 -10.08 -7.59
N GLN A 130 14.76 -9.78 -8.70
CA GLN A 130 16.20 -9.98 -8.80
C GLN A 130 16.96 -9.03 -7.88
N GLU A 131 16.52 -7.79 -7.79
CA GLU A 131 17.11 -6.80 -6.89
C GLU A 131 17.02 -7.26 -5.43
N ARG A 132 15.86 -7.75 -5.01
CA ARG A 132 15.66 -8.28 -3.67
C ARG A 132 16.53 -9.49 -3.41
N LYS A 133 16.62 -10.43 -4.36
CA LYS A 133 17.45 -11.63 -4.21
C LYS A 133 18.91 -11.28 -4.03
N LYS A 134 19.45 -10.36 -4.84
CA LYS A 134 20.83 -9.91 -4.71
C LYS A 134 21.11 -9.26 -3.36
N TYR A 135 20.21 -8.41 -2.92
CA TYR A 135 20.33 -7.76 -1.63
C TYR A 135 20.38 -8.77 -0.49
N ARG A 136 19.43 -9.71 -0.47
CA ARG A 136 19.34 -10.68 0.61
C ARG A 136 20.47 -11.70 0.58
N GLU A 137 21.03 -12.00 -0.57
CA GLU A 137 22.20 -12.86 -0.69
C GLU A 137 23.40 -12.21 0.01
N VAL A 138 23.56 -10.90 -0.10
CA VAL A 138 24.68 -10.17 0.49
C VAL A 138 24.45 -9.87 1.97
N TYR A 139 23.26 -9.37 2.32
CA TYR A 139 22.97 -8.85 3.65
C TYR A 139 22.10 -9.77 4.51
N GLY A 140 21.39 -10.74 3.92
CA GLY A 140 20.51 -11.61 4.66
C GLY A 140 19.31 -10.88 5.25
N TYR A 141 18.72 -11.48 6.28
CA TYR A 141 17.61 -10.91 7.04
C TYR A 141 18.10 -10.57 8.46
N PRO A 142 17.38 -9.68 9.16
CA PRO A 142 17.79 -9.34 10.53
C PRO A 142 17.71 -10.54 11.48
N ASP A 143 18.60 -10.57 12.47
CA ASP A 143 18.65 -11.66 13.47
C ASP A 143 17.34 -11.78 14.26
N ASP A 144 16.63 -10.67 14.42
CA ASP A 144 15.36 -10.64 15.18
C ASP A 144 14.12 -10.78 14.28
N ARG A 145 14.30 -11.30 13.07
CA ARG A 145 13.17 -11.58 12.17
C ARG A 145 12.20 -12.55 12.86
N PRO A 146 10.88 -12.31 12.80
CA PRO A 146 9.92 -13.25 13.37
C PRO A 146 10.11 -14.67 12.84
N GLU A 147 9.95 -15.65 13.72
CA GLU A 147 10.13 -17.07 13.37
C GLU A 147 8.84 -17.73 12.91
N THR A 148 7.69 -17.19 13.35
CA THR A 148 6.39 -17.73 12.99
C THR A 148 5.99 -17.25 11.58
N ALA A 149 5.52 -18.17 10.76
CA ALA A 149 5.07 -17.82 9.41
C ALA A 149 3.67 -17.18 9.46
N TRP A 150 3.39 -16.33 8.48
CA TRP A 150 2.11 -15.62 8.42
C TRP A 150 0.89 -16.56 8.30
N TYR A 151 1.10 -17.77 7.82
CA TYR A 151 0.03 -18.75 7.61
C TYR A 151 -0.12 -19.78 8.76
N GLU A 152 0.62 -19.62 9.83
CA GLU A 152 0.53 -20.52 10.99
C GLU A 152 -0.50 -20.08 12.01
#